data_68cabead85482bd9c8dc292db86b37a9
#
_entry.id   68cabead85482bd9c8dc292db86b37a9
#
_cell.length_a   1.000
_cell.length_b   1.000
_cell.length_c   1.000
_cell.angle_alpha   90.00
_cell.angle_beta   90.00
_cell.angle_gamma   90.00
#
_symmetry.space_group_name_H-M   'P 1'
#
loop_
_entity.id
_entity.type
_entity.pdbx_description
1 polymer ?
#
loop_
_entity_poly.entity_id
_entity_poly.type
_entity_poly.pdbx_seq_one_letter_code
_entity_poly.pdbx_strand_id
1 'polypeptide(L)'
;MTTADPTRPLSGKVALVTGASRGIGAEIAAALASAGATVVLASRDSSGLSEKVAAIAAAGGSAVAIPVDVGSRDSVKALLTQIRDRFGRLDAAVNNAAGGGRTPAPLVEWSSEEFDSAIAVNLRGVFLCLKYEIELMLASGSGGAIVNMSSTAGEQGVSGMSGYVASKFGVGGLTRVAALDYASEGIRVNAIAPGPILTERLAGAGQAAQDRVAAAVPLGRIGTTADIAAAALWLCSEQSSFVTGTVLAVDGGRLAGTPAFNTSRKGNQPD
;
A
#
# COMPACT_ATOMS: atom_id res chain seq x y z
N MET A 1 4.75 -30.77 12.16
CA MET A 1 4.23 -29.38 12.10
C MET A 1 5.27 -28.51 12.80
N THR A 2 6.11 -27.83 12.04
CA THR A 2 7.02 -26.82 12.58
C THR A 2 6.19 -25.67 13.10
N THR A 3 6.22 -25.42 14.41
CA THR A 3 5.56 -24.24 15.01
C THR A 3 6.18 -23.01 14.38
N ALA A 4 5.36 -22.24 13.63
CA ALA A 4 5.82 -20.97 13.06
C ALA A 4 6.32 -20.07 14.20
N ASP A 5 7.50 -19.51 14.03
CA ASP A 5 8.06 -18.55 14.99
C ASP A 5 7.12 -17.33 15.04
N PRO A 6 6.46 -17.05 16.17
CA PRO A 6 5.52 -15.94 16.27
C PRO A 6 6.17 -14.57 16.04
N THR A 7 7.49 -14.48 16.15
CA THR A 7 8.26 -13.25 15.89
C THR A 7 8.58 -13.06 14.40
N ARG A 8 8.43 -14.12 13.58
CA ARG A 8 8.69 -14.09 12.13
C ARG A 8 7.55 -14.75 11.34
N PRO A 9 6.34 -14.12 11.35
CA PRO A 9 5.13 -14.72 10.78
C PRO A 9 5.18 -14.96 9.26
N LEU A 10 6.14 -14.37 8.55
CA LEU A 10 6.36 -14.54 7.11
C LEU A 10 7.62 -15.35 6.78
N SER A 11 8.14 -16.12 7.73
CA SER A 11 9.34 -16.96 7.51
C SER A 11 9.14 -17.92 6.33
N GLY A 12 10.08 -17.92 5.37
CA GLY A 12 10.04 -18.76 4.16
C GLY A 12 9.01 -18.30 3.10
N LYS A 13 8.35 -17.18 3.29
CA LYS A 13 7.41 -16.58 2.34
C LYS A 13 8.12 -15.66 1.36
N VAL A 14 7.54 -15.52 0.16
CA VAL A 14 7.96 -14.56 -0.87
C VAL A 14 6.94 -13.44 -0.95
N ALA A 15 7.38 -12.22 -0.78
CA ALA A 15 6.53 -11.03 -0.82
C ALA A 15 6.96 -10.06 -1.93
N LEU A 16 6.00 -9.43 -2.60
CA LEU A 16 6.22 -8.36 -3.58
C LEU A 16 5.74 -7.03 -3.00
N VAL A 17 6.53 -5.97 -3.16
CA VAL A 17 6.09 -4.59 -2.86
C VAL A 17 6.38 -3.69 -4.06
N THR A 18 5.32 -3.14 -4.67
CA THR A 18 5.48 -2.15 -5.74
C THR A 18 5.62 -0.73 -5.18
N GLY A 19 6.37 0.15 -5.86
CA GLY A 19 6.68 1.49 -5.35
C GLY A 19 7.57 1.47 -4.11
N ALA A 20 8.48 0.49 -4.01
CA ALA A 20 9.28 0.20 -2.82
C ALA A 20 10.59 0.99 -2.72
N SER A 21 10.88 1.94 -3.62
CA SER A 21 12.13 2.71 -3.58
C SER A 21 12.17 3.78 -2.48
N ARG A 22 11.02 4.19 -1.92
CA ARG A 22 10.90 5.22 -0.88
C ARG A 22 9.56 5.19 -0.14
N GLY A 23 9.47 5.99 0.93
CA GLY A 23 8.24 6.28 1.65
C GLY A 23 7.54 5.03 2.19
N ILE A 24 6.21 4.95 2.04
CA ILE A 24 5.38 3.86 2.56
C ILE A 24 5.83 2.49 2.02
N GLY A 25 6.11 2.39 0.71
CA GLY A 25 6.49 1.12 0.11
C GLY A 25 7.83 0.58 0.61
N ALA A 26 8.82 1.46 0.84
CA ALA A 26 10.11 1.07 1.42
C ALA A 26 9.95 0.57 2.87
N GLU A 27 9.12 1.24 3.68
CA GLU A 27 8.84 0.85 5.06
C GLU A 27 8.11 -0.49 5.12
N ILE A 28 7.10 -0.70 4.26
CA ILE A 28 6.42 -2.00 4.15
C ILE A 28 7.40 -3.10 3.77
N ALA A 29 8.28 -2.86 2.79
CA ALA A 29 9.28 -3.85 2.38
C ALA A 29 10.22 -4.23 3.53
N ALA A 30 10.68 -3.25 4.31
CA ALA A 30 11.51 -3.49 5.49
C ALA A 30 10.76 -4.29 6.57
N ALA A 31 9.49 -3.95 6.84
CA ALA A 31 8.67 -4.66 7.81
C ALA A 31 8.41 -6.13 7.42
N LEU A 32 8.08 -6.40 6.14
CA LEU A 32 7.88 -7.76 5.65
C LEU A 32 9.19 -8.58 5.70
N ALA A 33 10.33 -7.98 5.36
CA ALA A 33 11.64 -8.63 5.46
C ALA A 33 12.02 -8.94 6.91
N SER A 34 11.78 -8.03 7.85
CA SER A 34 11.98 -8.24 9.28
C SER A 34 11.09 -9.38 9.82
N ALA A 35 9.86 -9.51 9.29
CA ALA A 35 8.95 -10.61 9.59
C ALA A 35 9.34 -11.95 8.95
N GLY A 36 10.46 -12.02 8.22
CA GLY A 36 11.04 -13.25 7.69
C GLY A 36 10.77 -13.54 6.22
N ALA A 37 10.09 -12.64 5.50
CA ALA A 37 9.88 -12.81 4.07
C ALA A 37 11.16 -12.54 3.26
N THR A 38 11.31 -13.22 2.12
CA THR A 38 12.14 -12.72 1.02
C THR A 38 11.32 -11.71 0.22
N VAL A 39 11.75 -10.43 0.21
CA VAL A 39 10.95 -9.36 -0.37
C VAL A 39 11.50 -8.95 -1.75
N VAL A 40 10.63 -8.96 -2.74
CA VAL A 40 10.88 -8.36 -4.06
C VAL A 40 10.46 -6.90 -4.00
N LEU A 41 11.42 -5.99 -4.07
CA LEU A 41 11.21 -4.55 -4.16
C LEU A 41 11.09 -4.16 -5.62
N ALA A 42 9.98 -3.54 -6.01
CA ALA A 42 9.73 -3.19 -7.39
C ALA A 42 9.36 -1.71 -7.55
N SER A 43 10.05 -0.99 -8.43
CA SER A 43 9.73 0.38 -8.85
C SER A 43 10.49 0.74 -10.13
N ARG A 44 10.23 1.94 -10.69
CA ARG A 44 11.01 2.46 -11.83
C ARG A 44 12.39 2.97 -11.43
N ASP A 45 12.55 3.37 -10.16
CA ASP A 45 13.80 3.93 -9.62
C ASP A 45 14.72 2.80 -9.13
N SER A 46 15.61 2.35 -10.00
CA SER A 46 16.54 1.26 -9.72
C SER A 46 17.57 1.61 -8.66
N SER A 47 18.01 2.88 -8.56
CA SER A 47 19.00 3.31 -7.56
C SER A 47 18.39 3.29 -6.16
N GLY A 48 17.20 3.84 -5.98
CA GLY A 48 16.48 3.79 -4.72
C GLY A 48 16.14 2.36 -4.29
N LEU A 49 15.82 1.46 -5.22
CA LEU A 49 15.63 0.03 -4.90
C LEU A 49 16.91 -0.60 -4.36
N SER A 50 18.07 -0.36 -5.01
CA SER A 50 19.35 -0.96 -4.60
C SER A 50 19.74 -0.51 -3.20
N GLU A 51 19.53 0.76 -2.87
CA GLU A 51 19.73 1.30 -1.52
C GLU A 51 18.87 0.57 -0.47
N LYS A 52 17.58 0.36 -0.76
CA LYS A 52 16.67 -0.31 0.18
C LYS A 52 16.99 -1.79 0.34
N VAL A 53 17.39 -2.49 -0.74
CA VAL A 53 17.88 -3.87 -0.67
C VAL A 53 19.11 -3.96 0.24
N ALA A 54 20.08 -3.07 0.08
CA ALA A 54 21.28 -3.03 0.93
C ALA A 54 20.92 -2.77 2.41
N ALA A 55 19.99 -1.85 2.69
CA ALA A 55 19.53 -1.57 4.04
C ALA A 55 18.84 -2.76 4.69
N ILE A 56 17.97 -3.47 3.96
CA ILE A 56 17.30 -4.69 4.44
C ILE A 56 18.33 -5.78 4.71
N ALA A 57 19.31 -5.98 3.83
CA ALA A 57 20.37 -6.97 4.03
C ALA A 57 21.23 -6.64 5.25
N ALA A 58 21.59 -5.37 5.46
CA ALA A 58 22.33 -4.93 6.64
C ALA A 58 21.56 -5.17 7.97
N ALA A 59 20.22 -5.15 7.91
CA ALA A 59 19.35 -5.50 9.04
C ALA A 59 19.10 -7.02 9.18
N GLY A 60 19.78 -7.87 8.38
CA GLY A 60 19.64 -9.33 8.43
C GLY A 60 18.41 -9.89 7.69
N GLY A 61 17.73 -9.07 6.89
CA GLY A 61 16.61 -9.48 6.05
C GLY A 61 17.04 -9.97 4.67
N SER A 62 16.09 -10.48 3.89
CA SER A 62 16.29 -10.93 2.51
C SER A 62 15.47 -10.09 1.54
N ALA A 63 16.13 -9.52 0.53
CA ALA A 63 15.45 -8.70 -0.47
C ALA A 63 16.15 -8.75 -1.83
N VAL A 64 15.38 -8.56 -2.90
CA VAL A 64 15.87 -8.38 -4.27
C VAL A 64 15.17 -7.22 -4.94
N ALA A 65 15.86 -6.52 -5.83
CA ALA A 65 15.29 -5.45 -6.64
C ALA A 65 14.93 -5.94 -8.04
N ILE A 66 13.72 -5.61 -8.51
CA ILE A 66 13.31 -5.82 -9.90
C ILE A 66 12.65 -4.53 -10.41
N PRO A 67 13.19 -3.86 -11.42
CA PRO A 67 12.57 -2.67 -11.99
C PRO A 67 11.20 -2.98 -12.61
N VAL A 68 10.22 -2.09 -12.40
CA VAL A 68 8.88 -2.22 -12.98
C VAL A 68 8.24 -0.86 -13.26
N ASP A 69 7.57 -0.74 -14.39
CA ASP A 69 6.54 0.27 -14.61
C ASP A 69 5.16 -0.40 -14.54
N VAL A 70 4.41 -0.13 -13.45
CA VAL A 70 3.08 -0.72 -13.25
C VAL A 70 2.05 -0.23 -14.28
N GLY A 71 2.28 0.89 -14.95
CA GLY A 71 1.47 1.36 -16.07
C GLY A 71 1.64 0.53 -17.35
N SER A 72 2.69 -0.28 -17.45
CA SER A 72 2.99 -1.14 -18.59
C SER A 72 2.64 -2.60 -18.31
N ARG A 73 1.71 -3.15 -19.10
CA ARG A 73 1.33 -4.57 -19.00
C ARG A 73 2.54 -5.51 -19.13
N ASP A 74 3.38 -5.24 -20.12
CA ASP A 74 4.51 -6.13 -20.42
C ASP A 74 5.59 -6.05 -19.34
N SER A 75 5.78 -4.88 -18.73
CA SER A 75 6.67 -4.70 -17.57
C SER A 75 6.16 -5.46 -16.34
N VAL A 76 4.86 -5.38 -16.02
CA VAL A 76 4.27 -6.14 -14.90
C VAL A 76 4.34 -7.64 -15.17
N LYS A 77 4.02 -8.10 -16.39
CA LYS A 77 4.13 -9.51 -16.75
C LYS A 77 5.58 -10.02 -16.61
N ALA A 78 6.56 -9.23 -17.04
CA ALA A 78 7.98 -9.58 -16.92
C ALA A 78 8.42 -9.66 -15.44
N LEU A 79 7.94 -8.75 -14.57
CA LEU A 79 8.18 -8.80 -13.13
C LEU A 79 7.71 -10.14 -12.53
N LEU A 80 6.42 -10.51 -12.75
CA LEU A 80 5.86 -11.74 -12.18
C LEU A 80 6.48 -13.01 -12.79
N THR A 81 6.91 -12.96 -14.07
CA THR A 81 7.71 -14.03 -14.69
C THR A 81 9.04 -14.21 -13.97
N GLN A 82 9.77 -13.12 -13.68
CA GLN A 82 11.03 -13.22 -12.93
C GLN A 82 10.83 -13.72 -11.49
N ILE A 83 9.74 -13.35 -10.83
CA ILE A 83 9.40 -13.87 -9.49
C ILE A 83 9.14 -15.38 -9.55
N ARG A 84 8.34 -15.83 -10.53
CA ARG A 84 8.09 -17.26 -10.75
C ARG A 84 9.36 -18.03 -11.01
N ASP A 85 10.22 -17.54 -11.91
CA ASP A 85 11.44 -18.25 -12.34
C ASP A 85 12.50 -18.31 -11.21
N ARG A 86 12.53 -17.32 -10.30
CA ARG A 86 13.47 -17.27 -9.19
C ARG A 86 12.99 -18.02 -7.94
N PHE A 87 11.69 -17.94 -7.64
CA PHE A 87 11.14 -18.37 -6.35
C PHE A 87 10.07 -19.46 -6.47
N GLY A 88 9.48 -19.64 -7.66
CA GLY A 88 8.41 -20.61 -7.91
C GLY A 88 7.07 -20.27 -7.25
N ARG A 89 6.99 -19.19 -6.46
CA ARG A 89 5.82 -18.81 -5.67
C ARG A 89 5.74 -17.33 -5.39
N LEU A 90 4.54 -16.87 -5.01
CA LEU A 90 4.29 -15.56 -4.41
C LEU A 90 3.26 -15.76 -3.29
N ASP A 91 3.59 -15.37 -2.06
CA ASP A 91 2.73 -15.56 -0.88
C ASP A 91 2.03 -14.29 -0.44
N ALA A 92 2.69 -13.14 -0.65
CA ALA A 92 2.12 -11.85 -0.32
C ALA A 92 2.47 -10.81 -1.40
N ALA A 93 1.56 -9.87 -1.65
CA ALA A 93 1.82 -8.74 -2.53
C ALA A 93 1.24 -7.46 -1.96
N VAL A 94 1.98 -6.35 -2.10
CA VAL A 94 1.51 -5.02 -1.73
C VAL A 94 1.60 -4.09 -2.93
N ASN A 95 0.44 -3.75 -3.49
CA ASN A 95 0.28 -2.86 -4.63
C ASN A 95 0.28 -1.41 -4.16
N ASN A 96 1.48 -0.87 -3.88
CA ASN A 96 1.65 0.47 -3.33
C ASN A 96 2.08 1.52 -4.37
N ALA A 97 2.57 1.13 -5.53
CA ALA A 97 2.98 2.08 -6.56
C ALA A 97 1.86 3.08 -6.89
N ALA A 98 2.21 4.36 -6.92
CA ALA A 98 1.30 5.44 -7.27
C ALA A 98 2.04 6.52 -8.09
N GLY A 99 1.29 7.24 -8.93
CA GLY A 99 1.84 8.28 -9.79
C GLY A 99 0.75 8.99 -10.60
N GLY A 100 1.15 9.79 -11.61
CA GLY A 100 0.19 10.46 -12.49
C GLY A 100 -0.62 11.55 -11.77
N GLY A 101 -0.05 12.19 -10.76
CA GLY A 101 -0.71 13.29 -10.07
C GLY A 101 -0.33 14.64 -10.64
N ARG A 102 -1.29 15.56 -10.70
CA ARG A 102 -1.05 16.99 -10.89
C ARG A 102 -1.26 17.77 -9.60
N THR A 103 -0.90 19.04 -9.59
CA THR A 103 -1.32 19.98 -8.55
C THR A 103 -2.85 20.04 -8.51
N PRO A 104 -3.49 20.04 -7.32
CA PRO A 104 -4.95 20.12 -7.21
C PRO A 104 -5.52 21.29 -8.01
N ALA A 105 -6.57 21.01 -8.81
CA ALA A 105 -7.26 22.00 -9.65
C ALA A 105 -8.74 21.63 -9.80
N PRO A 106 -9.65 22.61 -10.05
CA PRO A 106 -11.04 22.33 -10.37
C PRO A 106 -11.19 21.32 -11.50
N LEU A 107 -12.27 20.53 -11.49
CA LEU A 107 -12.48 19.43 -12.42
C LEU A 107 -12.38 19.87 -13.89
N VAL A 108 -12.91 21.04 -14.23
CA VAL A 108 -12.90 21.56 -15.61
C VAL A 108 -11.50 21.90 -16.13
N GLU A 109 -10.52 22.06 -15.24
CA GLU A 109 -9.13 22.37 -15.58
C GLU A 109 -8.26 21.13 -15.78
N TRP A 110 -8.79 19.93 -15.51
CA TRP A 110 -8.09 18.68 -15.79
C TRP A 110 -8.14 18.38 -17.28
N SER A 111 -6.98 18.12 -17.89
CA SER A 111 -6.96 17.56 -19.23
C SER A 111 -7.30 16.07 -19.21
N SER A 112 -7.76 15.55 -20.35
CA SER A 112 -7.99 14.11 -20.51
C SER A 112 -6.73 13.31 -20.25
N GLU A 113 -5.58 13.80 -20.72
CA GLU A 113 -4.27 13.14 -20.60
C GLU A 113 -3.80 13.06 -19.15
N GLU A 114 -4.04 14.11 -18.35
CA GLU A 114 -3.73 14.10 -16.91
C GLU A 114 -4.60 13.10 -16.16
N PHE A 115 -5.90 13.07 -16.50
CA PHE A 115 -6.84 12.11 -15.94
C PHE A 115 -6.43 10.67 -16.32
N ASP A 116 -6.19 10.40 -17.60
CA ASP A 116 -5.77 9.09 -18.11
C ASP A 116 -4.45 8.63 -17.49
N SER A 117 -3.49 9.54 -17.29
CA SER A 117 -2.22 9.24 -16.62
C SER A 117 -2.43 8.80 -15.17
N ALA A 118 -3.35 9.46 -14.44
CA ALA A 118 -3.68 9.07 -13.07
C ALA A 118 -4.35 7.68 -13.03
N ILE A 119 -5.30 7.41 -13.93
CA ILE A 119 -5.97 6.12 -14.06
C ILE A 119 -5.00 5.02 -14.48
N ALA A 120 -4.11 5.29 -15.42
CA ALA A 120 -3.17 4.30 -15.94
C ALA A 120 -2.26 3.71 -14.85
N VAL A 121 -1.77 4.54 -13.93
CA VAL A 121 -0.88 4.10 -12.86
C VAL A 121 -1.67 3.60 -11.65
N ASN A 122 -2.61 4.42 -11.13
CA ASN A 122 -3.21 4.18 -9.82
C ASN A 122 -4.37 3.16 -9.84
N LEU A 123 -5.00 2.91 -10.98
CA LEU A 123 -6.10 1.95 -11.12
C LEU A 123 -5.75 0.80 -12.06
N ARG A 124 -5.42 1.12 -13.32
CA ARG A 124 -5.06 0.07 -14.29
C ARG A 124 -3.78 -0.68 -13.87
N GLY A 125 -2.81 0.02 -13.28
CA GLY A 125 -1.60 -0.59 -12.71
C GLY A 125 -1.92 -1.59 -11.61
N VAL A 126 -2.82 -1.27 -10.68
CA VAL A 126 -3.29 -2.19 -9.65
C VAL A 126 -4.01 -3.40 -10.27
N PHE A 127 -4.87 -3.17 -11.26
CA PHE A 127 -5.52 -4.27 -12.00
C PHE A 127 -4.50 -5.22 -12.65
N LEU A 128 -3.46 -4.70 -13.29
CA LEU A 128 -2.41 -5.50 -13.92
C LEU A 128 -1.62 -6.30 -12.90
N CYS A 129 -1.26 -5.70 -11.77
CA CYS A 129 -0.59 -6.38 -10.68
C CYS A 129 -1.47 -7.50 -10.13
N LEU A 130 -2.71 -7.22 -9.72
CA LEU A 130 -3.68 -8.20 -9.25
C LEU A 130 -3.80 -9.40 -10.21
N LYS A 131 -3.97 -9.13 -11.50
CA LYS A 131 -4.11 -10.18 -12.52
C LYS A 131 -2.95 -11.16 -12.50
N TYR A 132 -1.73 -10.68 -12.61
CA TYR A 132 -0.55 -11.54 -12.72
C TYR A 132 -0.07 -12.10 -11.38
N GLU A 133 -0.32 -11.40 -10.26
CA GLU A 133 -0.09 -11.91 -8.90
C GLU A 133 -0.99 -13.11 -8.61
N ILE A 134 -2.29 -12.98 -8.89
CA ILE A 134 -3.26 -14.05 -8.70
C ILE A 134 -2.94 -15.22 -9.63
N GLU A 135 -2.62 -14.99 -10.91
CA GLU A 135 -2.17 -16.06 -11.83
C GLU A 135 -1.00 -16.86 -11.22
N LEU A 136 -0.01 -16.19 -10.62
CA LEU A 136 1.13 -16.86 -9.99
C LEU A 136 0.74 -17.58 -8.70
N MET A 137 -0.10 -16.98 -7.85
CA MET A 137 -0.59 -17.61 -6.61
C MET A 137 -1.41 -18.88 -6.91
N LEU A 138 -2.28 -18.84 -7.91
CA LEU A 138 -3.04 -20.01 -8.36
C LEU A 138 -2.12 -21.12 -8.89
N ALA A 139 -1.12 -20.77 -9.70
CA ALA A 139 -0.17 -21.73 -10.25
C ALA A 139 0.67 -22.43 -9.18
N SER A 140 0.97 -21.77 -8.07
CA SER A 140 1.69 -22.36 -6.94
C SER A 140 0.80 -23.16 -6.00
N GLY A 141 -0.52 -22.96 -6.03
CA GLY A 141 -1.49 -23.66 -5.16
C GLY A 141 -1.34 -23.35 -3.67
N SER A 142 -0.59 -22.32 -3.29
CA SER A 142 -0.30 -22.02 -1.87
C SER A 142 -1.26 -21.00 -1.25
N GLY A 143 -2.26 -20.52 -2.01
CA GLY A 143 -3.03 -19.35 -1.59
C GLY A 143 -2.16 -18.09 -1.54
N GLY A 144 -2.60 -17.06 -0.83
CA GLY A 144 -1.82 -15.83 -0.69
C GLY A 144 -2.60 -14.68 -0.07
N ALA A 145 -1.91 -13.55 0.12
CA ALA A 145 -2.50 -12.31 0.60
C ALA A 145 -2.07 -11.11 -0.25
N ILE A 146 -3.04 -10.36 -0.77
CA ILE A 146 -2.78 -9.16 -1.56
C ILE A 146 -3.34 -7.94 -0.82
N VAL A 147 -2.54 -6.89 -0.72
CA VAL A 147 -2.92 -5.60 -0.12
C VAL A 147 -2.79 -4.50 -1.17
N ASN A 148 -3.91 -3.90 -1.53
CA ASN A 148 -3.93 -2.76 -2.44
C ASN A 148 -3.86 -1.44 -1.66
N MET A 149 -2.97 -0.54 -2.05
CA MET A 149 -2.89 0.77 -1.42
C MET A 149 -3.93 1.72 -2.02
N SER A 150 -5.03 1.90 -1.29
CA SER A 150 -6.04 2.92 -1.57
C SER A 150 -5.64 4.26 -0.94
N SER A 151 -6.57 5.01 -0.41
CA SER A 151 -6.44 6.28 0.30
C SER A 151 -7.76 6.61 0.97
N THR A 152 -7.80 7.50 1.97
CA THR A 152 -9.04 8.15 2.39
C THR A 152 -9.76 8.86 1.22
N ALA A 153 -9.02 9.25 0.18
CA ALA A 153 -9.58 9.75 -1.09
C ALA A 153 -10.27 8.67 -1.94
N GLY A 154 -10.23 7.40 -1.55
CA GLY A 154 -11.01 6.30 -2.13
C GLY A 154 -12.34 6.05 -1.39
N GLU A 155 -12.57 6.76 -0.29
CA GLU A 155 -13.77 6.65 0.54
C GLU A 155 -14.56 7.97 0.61
N GLN A 156 -13.93 9.09 0.23
CA GLN A 156 -14.55 10.42 0.18
C GLN A 156 -13.95 11.26 -0.95
N GLY A 157 -14.71 12.29 -1.39
CA GLY A 157 -14.22 13.28 -2.35
C GLY A 157 -13.12 14.16 -1.74
N VAL A 158 -12.13 14.49 -2.56
CA VAL A 158 -11.11 15.48 -2.23
C VAL A 158 -11.08 16.51 -3.36
N SER A 159 -11.38 17.77 -3.03
CA SER A 159 -11.44 18.85 -4.01
C SER A 159 -10.13 18.96 -4.78
N GLY A 160 -10.24 19.11 -6.09
CA GLY A 160 -9.11 19.29 -7.00
C GLY A 160 -8.35 18.01 -7.38
N MET A 161 -8.76 16.82 -6.91
CA MET A 161 -8.02 15.58 -7.11
C MET A 161 -8.80 14.56 -7.95
N SER A 162 -9.47 14.98 -9.02
CA SER A 162 -10.43 14.18 -9.79
C SER A 162 -9.88 12.82 -10.21
N GLY A 163 -8.76 12.75 -10.92
CA GLY A 163 -8.19 11.48 -11.39
C GLY A 163 -7.69 10.57 -10.27
N TYR A 164 -7.11 11.17 -9.20
CA TYR A 164 -6.67 10.41 -8.04
C TYR A 164 -7.84 9.82 -7.26
N VAL A 165 -8.85 10.62 -6.95
CA VAL A 165 -10.08 10.18 -6.27
C VAL A 165 -10.75 9.06 -7.06
N ALA A 166 -11.03 9.27 -8.35
CA ALA A 166 -11.63 8.25 -9.21
C ALA A 166 -10.84 6.92 -9.19
N SER A 167 -9.50 7.02 -9.28
CA SER A 167 -8.65 5.82 -9.25
C SER A 167 -8.74 5.08 -7.91
N LYS A 168 -8.73 5.81 -6.78
CA LYS A 168 -8.72 5.18 -5.44
C LYS A 168 -10.09 4.58 -5.06
N PHE A 169 -11.20 5.15 -5.51
CA PHE A 169 -12.50 4.49 -5.45
C PHE A 169 -12.52 3.19 -6.26
N GLY A 170 -11.95 3.21 -7.48
CA GLY A 170 -11.84 2.03 -8.33
C GLY A 170 -11.00 0.91 -7.69
N VAL A 171 -9.93 1.25 -6.97
CA VAL A 171 -9.11 0.27 -6.23
C VAL A 171 -9.94 -0.48 -5.18
N GLY A 172 -10.82 0.22 -4.43
CA GLY A 172 -11.74 -0.41 -3.49
C GLY A 172 -12.70 -1.40 -4.18
N GLY A 173 -13.19 -1.05 -5.38
CA GLY A 173 -14.01 -1.94 -6.21
C GLY A 173 -13.26 -3.19 -6.65
N LEU A 174 -12.06 -3.03 -7.25
CA LEU A 174 -11.22 -4.16 -7.68
C LEU A 174 -10.86 -5.09 -6.52
N THR A 175 -10.58 -4.53 -5.34
CA THR A 175 -10.28 -5.30 -4.13
C THR A 175 -11.42 -6.24 -3.76
N ARG A 176 -12.66 -5.73 -3.75
CA ARG A 176 -13.85 -6.53 -3.39
C ARG A 176 -14.14 -7.62 -4.42
N VAL A 177 -14.02 -7.31 -5.71
CA VAL A 177 -14.21 -8.29 -6.80
C VAL A 177 -13.18 -9.42 -6.68
N ALA A 178 -11.90 -9.08 -6.61
CA ALA A 178 -10.84 -10.08 -6.49
C ALA A 178 -10.96 -10.93 -5.20
N ALA A 179 -11.39 -10.32 -4.09
CA ALA A 179 -11.64 -11.05 -2.85
C ALA A 179 -12.75 -12.11 -3.01
N LEU A 180 -13.85 -11.78 -3.72
CA LEU A 180 -14.96 -12.69 -3.96
C LEU A 180 -14.59 -13.81 -4.94
N ASP A 181 -13.87 -13.46 -6.01
CA ASP A 181 -13.52 -14.40 -7.08
C ASP A 181 -12.54 -15.48 -6.61
N TYR A 182 -11.62 -15.14 -5.66
CA TYR A 182 -10.49 -16.02 -5.33
C TYR A 182 -10.42 -16.47 -3.87
N ALA A 183 -11.44 -16.18 -3.04
CA ALA A 183 -11.47 -16.62 -1.64
C ALA A 183 -11.45 -18.15 -1.51
N SER A 184 -12.13 -18.88 -2.40
CA SER A 184 -12.16 -20.36 -2.43
C SER A 184 -10.79 -20.97 -2.73
N GLU A 185 -9.91 -20.22 -3.38
CA GLU A 185 -8.52 -20.61 -3.70
C GLU A 185 -7.53 -20.24 -2.57
N GLY A 186 -8.04 -19.76 -1.43
CA GLY A 186 -7.22 -19.33 -0.30
C GLY A 186 -6.46 -18.02 -0.54
N ILE A 187 -6.88 -17.20 -1.51
CA ILE A 187 -6.28 -15.89 -1.78
C ILE A 187 -7.16 -14.81 -1.14
N ARG A 188 -6.58 -14.06 -0.21
CA ARG A 188 -7.20 -12.92 0.44
C ARG A 188 -6.76 -11.63 -0.24
N VAL A 189 -7.71 -10.76 -0.55
CA VAL A 189 -7.43 -9.46 -1.18
C VAL A 189 -8.08 -8.36 -0.36
N ASN A 190 -7.26 -7.45 0.17
CA ASN A 190 -7.71 -6.32 0.99
C ASN A 190 -7.11 -5.02 0.48
N ALA A 191 -7.62 -3.90 0.95
CA ALA A 191 -7.02 -2.59 0.72
C ALA A 191 -6.74 -1.90 2.05
N ILE A 192 -5.73 -1.02 2.06
CA ILE A 192 -5.51 -0.03 3.10
C ILE A 192 -5.86 1.34 2.53
N ALA A 193 -6.58 2.16 3.32
CA ALA A 193 -6.87 3.55 3.01
C ALA A 193 -6.11 4.46 3.99
N PRO A 194 -4.86 4.88 3.66
CA PRO A 194 -4.10 5.78 4.49
C PRO A 194 -4.75 7.15 4.59
N GLY A 195 -4.69 7.75 5.78
CA GLY A 195 -4.85 9.18 5.98
C GLY A 195 -3.62 9.97 5.55
N PRO A 196 -3.42 11.18 6.09
CA PRO A 196 -2.18 11.93 5.90
C PRO A 196 -1.01 11.21 6.55
N ILE A 197 -0.02 10.83 5.75
CA ILE A 197 1.21 10.15 6.20
C ILE A 197 2.42 11.03 5.95
N LEU A 198 3.29 11.15 6.94
CA LEU A 198 4.54 11.90 6.84
C LEU A 198 5.51 11.15 5.92
N THR A 199 5.44 11.52 4.66
CA THR A 199 6.39 11.11 3.62
C THR A 199 7.32 12.28 3.30
N GLU A 200 8.40 12.05 2.55
CA GLU A 200 9.33 13.11 2.09
C GLU A 200 8.59 14.30 1.47
N ARG A 201 7.52 14.04 0.69
CA ARG A 201 6.71 15.08 0.06
C ARG A 201 6.02 15.97 1.10
N LEU A 202 5.44 15.41 2.16
CA LEU A 202 4.76 16.18 3.20
C LEU A 202 5.77 16.82 4.15
N ALA A 203 6.89 16.18 4.43
CA ALA A 203 7.99 16.75 5.20
C ALA A 203 8.53 18.02 4.51
N GLY A 204 8.68 18.00 3.20
CA GLY A 204 9.11 19.15 2.40
C GLY A 204 8.14 20.32 2.34
N ALA A 205 6.88 20.15 2.75
CA ALA A 205 5.87 21.23 2.75
C ALA A 205 6.01 22.26 3.91
N GLY A 206 6.91 22.00 4.85
CA GLY A 206 7.19 22.86 6.01
C GLY A 206 6.24 22.65 7.20
N GLN A 207 6.68 23.09 8.39
CA GLN A 207 5.99 22.81 9.66
C GLN A 207 4.55 23.34 9.71
N ALA A 208 4.30 24.55 9.26
CA ALA A 208 2.95 25.14 9.25
C ALA A 208 1.95 24.36 8.39
N ALA A 209 2.40 23.70 7.32
CA ALA A 209 1.54 22.81 6.53
C ALA A 209 1.28 21.50 7.27
N GLN A 210 2.30 20.95 7.93
CA GLN A 210 2.16 19.73 8.74
C GLN A 210 1.21 19.96 9.92
N ASP A 211 1.31 21.09 10.62
CA ASP A 211 0.43 21.43 11.75
C ASP A 211 -1.05 21.51 11.31
N ARG A 212 -1.31 22.15 10.15
CA ARG A 212 -2.68 22.21 9.59
C ARG A 212 -3.20 20.81 9.24
N VAL A 213 -2.36 19.96 8.70
CA VAL A 213 -2.73 18.58 8.35
C VAL A 213 -2.98 17.75 9.62
N ALA A 214 -2.13 17.88 10.64
CA ALA A 214 -2.28 17.21 11.94
C ALA A 214 -3.58 17.61 12.64
N ALA A 215 -3.92 18.90 12.62
CA ALA A 215 -5.15 19.43 13.22
C ALA A 215 -6.44 18.88 12.57
N ALA A 216 -6.36 18.41 11.33
CA ALA A 216 -7.48 17.78 10.61
C ALA A 216 -7.60 16.26 10.89
N VAL A 217 -6.72 15.68 11.72
CA VAL A 217 -6.74 14.27 12.10
C VAL A 217 -7.22 14.15 13.55
N PRO A 218 -8.27 13.38 13.87
CA PRO A 218 -8.78 13.23 15.23
C PRO A 218 -7.73 12.78 16.26
N LEU A 219 -6.75 11.93 15.89
CA LEU A 219 -5.64 11.57 16.78
C LEU A 219 -4.61 12.69 17.00
N GLY A 220 -4.78 13.88 16.39
CA GLY A 220 -3.94 15.06 16.58
C GLY A 220 -2.54 14.97 15.99
N ARG A 221 -2.26 13.99 15.17
CA ARG A 221 -0.96 13.81 14.51
C ARG A 221 -1.08 13.34 13.07
N ILE A 222 -0.07 13.63 12.28
CA ILE A 222 0.14 12.96 10.99
C ILE A 222 0.58 11.51 11.28
N GLY A 223 0.09 10.56 10.49
CA GLY A 223 0.56 9.18 10.55
C GLY A 223 1.98 9.03 10.05
N THR A 224 2.66 7.96 10.44
CA THR A 224 3.99 7.59 9.95
C THR A 224 3.90 6.48 8.91
N THR A 225 4.97 6.25 8.15
CA THR A 225 5.07 5.10 7.25
C THR A 225 4.98 3.78 8.02
N ALA A 226 5.47 3.74 9.26
CA ALA A 226 5.38 2.58 10.15
C ALA A 226 3.93 2.25 10.56
N ASP A 227 3.05 3.25 10.74
CA ASP A 227 1.63 3.00 11.01
C ASP A 227 0.98 2.19 9.86
N ILE A 228 1.37 2.49 8.60
CA ILE A 228 0.86 1.77 7.42
C ILE A 228 1.54 0.41 7.27
N ALA A 229 2.84 0.32 7.51
CA ALA A 229 3.59 -0.92 7.39
C ALA A 229 3.10 -1.98 8.37
N ALA A 230 2.73 -1.60 9.60
CA ALA A 230 2.14 -2.49 10.60
C ALA A 230 0.81 -3.10 10.10
N ALA A 231 -0.07 -2.28 9.53
CA ALA A 231 -1.34 -2.74 8.96
C ALA A 231 -1.14 -3.66 7.75
N ALA A 232 -0.18 -3.33 6.87
CA ALA A 232 0.16 -4.15 5.71
C ALA A 232 0.73 -5.52 6.14
N LEU A 233 1.64 -5.55 7.09
CA LEU A 233 2.19 -6.79 7.65
C LEU A 233 1.09 -7.68 8.24
N TRP A 234 0.18 -7.10 9.04
CA TRP A 234 -0.95 -7.83 9.60
C TRP A 234 -1.83 -8.43 8.51
N LEU A 235 -2.21 -7.65 7.48
CA LEU A 235 -3.03 -8.12 6.37
C LEU A 235 -2.32 -9.18 5.50
N CYS A 236 -1.00 -9.16 5.40
CA CYS A 236 -0.20 -10.17 4.71
C CYS A 236 0.03 -11.44 5.53
N SER A 237 -0.26 -11.45 6.83
CA SER A 237 -0.01 -12.58 7.73
C SER A 237 -1.24 -13.45 7.99
N GLU A 238 -1.04 -14.62 8.58
CA GLU A 238 -2.12 -15.52 9.01
C GLU A 238 -2.99 -14.94 10.16
N GLN A 239 -2.52 -13.89 10.84
CA GLN A 239 -3.29 -13.20 11.87
C GLN A 239 -4.56 -12.54 11.31
N SER A 240 -4.62 -12.30 10.00
CA SER A 240 -5.79 -11.79 9.29
C SER A 240 -6.47 -12.86 8.39
N SER A 241 -6.33 -14.15 8.72
CA SER A 241 -6.82 -15.27 7.90
C SER A 241 -8.31 -15.24 7.58
N PHE A 242 -9.13 -14.55 8.39
CA PHE A 242 -10.57 -14.40 8.17
C PHE A 242 -10.95 -13.00 7.65
N VAL A 243 -9.98 -12.25 7.07
CA VAL A 243 -10.19 -10.89 6.55
C VAL A 243 -9.90 -10.87 5.05
N THR A 244 -10.95 -10.65 4.25
CA THR A 244 -10.85 -10.44 2.80
C THR A 244 -11.93 -9.47 2.32
N GLY A 245 -11.67 -8.69 1.27
CA GLY A 245 -12.59 -7.72 0.67
C GLY A 245 -12.73 -6.39 1.45
N THR A 246 -11.97 -6.18 2.54
CA THR A 246 -12.06 -4.94 3.32
C THR A 246 -11.23 -3.81 2.72
N VAL A 247 -11.66 -2.58 2.99
CA VAL A 247 -10.85 -1.37 2.88
C VAL A 247 -10.60 -0.86 4.29
N LEU A 248 -9.40 -1.13 4.81
CA LEU A 248 -9.01 -0.77 6.17
C LEU A 248 -8.51 0.68 6.21
N ALA A 249 -9.26 1.56 6.86
CA ALA A 249 -8.81 2.92 7.11
C ALA A 249 -7.69 2.93 8.16
N VAL A 250 -6.54 3.51 7.81
CA VAL A 250 -5.41 3.78 8.71
C VAL A 250 -5.12 5.27 8.64
N ASP A 251 -5.96 6.06 9.28
CA ASP A 251 -6.13 7.48 8.99
C ASP A 251 -6.23 8.39 10.23
N GLY A 252 -6.05 7.81 11.42
CA GLY A 252 -6.17 8.53 12.67
C GLY A 252 -7.59 8.99 12.99
N GLY A 253 -8.61 8.34 12.40
CA GLY A 253 -10.03 8.63 12.61
C GLY A 253 -10.63 9.64 11.62
N ARG A 254 -9.90 10.01 10.56
CA ARG A 254 -10.35 11.03 9.60
C ARG A 254 -11.64 10.66 8.87
N LEU A 255 -11.88 9.38 8.61
CA LEU A 255 -13.10 8.87 7.98
C LEU A 255 -14.21 8.51 8.96
N ALA A 256 -13.94 8.50 10.27
CA ALA A 256 -14.93 8.12 11.27
C ALA A 256 -16.10 9.12 11.39
N GLY A 257 -15.91 10.34 10.92
CA GLY A 257 -16.94 11.39 10.93
C GLY A 257 -16.37 12.78 11.17
N THR A 258 -17.25 13.71 11.49
CA THR A 258 -16.89 15.10 11.83
C THR A 258 -16.79 15.22 13.36
N PRO A 259 -15.65 15.66 13.92
CA PRO A 259 -15.55 15.91 15.35
C PRO A 259 -16.59 16.96 15.78
N ALA A 260 -17.24 16.72 16.92
CA ALA A 260 -18.12 17.72 17.53
C ALA A 260 -17.31 18.98 17.90
N PHE A 261 -17.95 20.14 17.78
CA PHE A 261 -17.33 21.42 18.08
C PHE A 261 -16.73 21.40 19.51
N ASN A 262 -15.42 21.65 19.60
CA ASN A 262 -14.67 21.98 20.81
C ASN A 262 -15.11 21.25 22.10
N THR A 263 -14.97 19.94 22.15
CA THR A 263 -14.89 19.21 23.42
C THR A 263 -13.44 19.15 23.89
N SER A 264 -12.70 20.27 23.89
CA SER A 264 -11.49 20.33 24.68
C SER A 264 -11.92 20.05 26.12
N ARG A 265 -11.58 18.87 26.64
CA ARG A 265 -11.57 18.64 28.10
C ARG A 265 -10.69 19.74 28.67
N LYS A 266 -11.32 20.82 29.17
CA LYS A 266 -10.62 21.76 30.05
C LYS A 266 -10.02 20.89 31.15
N GLY A 267 -8.69 20.89 31.22
CA GLY A 267 -7.99 20.18 32.24
C GLY A 267 -8.61 20.58 33.60
N ASN A 268 -8.88 19.58 34.41
CA ASN A 268 -9.00 19.78 35.85
C ASN A 268 -7.72 20.50 36.29
N GLN A 269 -7.79 21.81 36.51
CA GLN A 269 -6.88 22.45 37.43
C GLN A 269 -7.37 22.05 38.81
N PRO A 270 -6.54 21.40 39.64
CA PRO A 270 -6.86 21.26 41.06
C PRO A 270 -6.83 22.66 41.67
N ASP A 271 -7.87 22.99 42.40
CA ASP A 271 -7.95 24.17 43.31
C ASP A 271 -6.84 24.13 44.36
#